data_98300f3f20388fa28b022d1bd5ef2d72
#
_entry.id   98300f3f20388fa28b022d1bd5ef2d72
#
_cell.length_a   1.000
_cell.length_b   1.000
_cell.length_c   1.000
_cell.angle_alpha   90.00
_cell.angle_beta   90.00
_cell.angle_gamma   90.00
#
_symmetry.space_group_name_H-M   'P 1'
#
loop_
_entity.id
_entity.type
_entity.pdbx_description
1 polymer ?
#
loop_
_entity_poly.entity_id
_entity_poly.type
_entity_poly.pdbx_seq_one_letter_code
_entity_poly.pdbx_strand_id
1 'polypeptide(L)'
;KVLDYWESRHFLPVVERAREACRNSGYPTEDHFEDILEMVDIGSGARRELPDVRLSRYACYLIVQNGDPNKSVIANGQTYFAMQTRRQELADDAKFAQLDEDDKRLAIRNELATHNKHLAAAAKDAGVETPLDYAIFQDHGYKGLYGGLGHKDIHARKGLTKNQKILDHMGSTELAANLFRATQTEEKLRRDEVRGKTQANRTHFEVGNKVRQTIQELGGTMPENLPKPETSIKQVASAKKKLEKKKP
;
A
#
# COMPACT_ATOMS: atom_id res chain seq x y z
N LYS A 1 -7.82 21.91 8.75
CA LYS A 1 -7.81 21.03 9.95
C LYS A 1 -7.77 19.54 9.58
N VAL A 2 -8.46 19.12 8.52
CA VAL A 2 -8.53 17.68 8.10
C VAL A 2 -7.17 17.14 7.67
N LEU A 3 -6.30 17.96 7.08
CA LEU A 3 -4.96 17.59 6.61
C LEU A 3 -3.84 18.08 7.55
N ASP A 4 -4.13 18.31 8.83
CA ASP A 4 -3.21 18.79 9.86
C ASP A 4 -2.49 20.12 9.51
N TYR A 5 -3.10 20.97 8.68
CA TYR A 5 -2.70 22.35 8.47
C TYR A 5 -3.54 23.26 9.37
N TRP A 6 -2.92 23.79 10.41
CA TRP A 6 -3.58 24.66 11.39
C TRP A 6 -3.73 26.09 10.91
N GLU A 7 -2.82 26.54 10.04
CA GLU A 7 -2.76 27.88 9.53
C GLU A 7 -2.87 27.90 8.00
N SER A 8 -3.73 28.75 7.47
CA SER A 8 -3.96 28.90 6.02
C SER A 8 -2.68 29.24 5.26
N ARG A 9 -1.77 30.02 5.83
CA ARG A 9 -0.47 30.37 5.22
C ARG A 9 0.41 29.16 4.87
N HIS A 10 0.27 28.04 5.59
CA HIS A 10 1.00 26.79 5.30
C HIS A 10 0.24 25.88 4.34
N PHE A 11 -1.08 26.04 4.24
CA PHE A 11 -1.93 25.25 3.36
C PHE A 11 -2.05 25.85 1.95
N LEU A 12 -2.16 27.16 1.82
CA LEU A 12 -2.30 27.84 0.53
C LEU A 12 -1.19 27.50 -0.47
N PRO A 13 0.10 27.41 -0.10
CA PRO A 13 1.14 26.98 -1.02
C PRO A 13 0.96 25.54 -1.54
N VAL A 14 0.31 24.67 -0.77
CA VAL A 14 -0.03 23.31 -1.21
C VAL A 14 -1.14 23.34 -2.24
N VAL A 15 -2.16 24.19 -2.02
CA VAL A 15 -3.27 24.40 -2.97
C VAL A 15 -2.73 24.95 -4.29
N GLU A 16 -1.81 25.92 -4.26
CA GLU A 16 -1.21 26.48 -5.47
C GLU A 16 -0.39 25.47 -6.25
N ARG A 17 0.44 24.64 -5.59
CA ARG A 17 1.13 23.54 -6.24
C ARG A 17 0.18 22.55 -6.88
N ALA A 18 -0.93 22.24 -6.21
CA ALA A 18 -1.96 21.37 -6.75
C ALA A 18 -2.67 21.97 -7.98
N ARG A 19 -2.95 23.29 -7.97
CA ARG A 19 -3.46 24.03 -9.15
C ARG A 19 -2.50 23.98 -10.32
N GLU A 20 -1.22 24.19 -10.05
CA GLU A 20 -0.18 24.13 -11.07
C GLU A 20 -0.05 22.71 -11.67
N ALA A 21 -0.06 21.68 -10.82
CA ALA A 21 -0.07 20.29 -11.27
C ALA A 21 -1.30 19.98 -12.13
N CYS A 22 -2.50 20.47 -11.75
CA CYS A 22 -3.72 20.32 -12.52
C CYS A 22 -3.57 20.97 -13.92
N ARG A 23 -3.10 22.21 -13.98
CA ARG A 23 -2.89 22.96 -15.23
C ARG A 23 -1.88 22.26 -16.15
N ASN A 24 -0.74 21.86 -15.59
CA ASN A 24 0.33 21.20 -16.36
C ASN A 24 -0.06 19.80 -16.84
N SER A 25 -1.06 19.17 -16.20
CA SER A 25 -1.65 17.90 -16.63
C SER A 25 -2.74 18.07 -17.69
N GLY A 26 -3.03 19.30 -18.14
CA GLY A 26 -3.99 19.59 -19.20
C GLY A 26 -5.47 19.58 -18.74
N TYR A 27 -5.73 19.61 -17.43
CA TYR A 27 -7.08 19.70 -16.89
C TYR A 27 -7.46 21.17 -16.61
N PRO A 28 -8.71 21.59 -16.92
CA PRO A 28 -9.20 22.92 -16.57
C PRO A 28 -9.20 23.13 -15.06
N THR A 29 -8.46 24.13 -14.59
CA THR A 29 -8.36 24.40 -13.13
C THR A 29 -9.66 24.89 -12.54
N GLU A 30 -10.47 25.60 -13.32
CA GLU A 30 -11.78 26.13 -12.95
C GLU A 30 -12.81 25.04 -12.59
N ASP A 31 -12.69 23.85 -13.18
CA ASP A 31 -13.56 22.69 -12.88
C ASP A 31 -13.20 22.02 -11.54
N HIS A 32 -12.04 22.34 -11.02
CA HIS A 32 -11.47 21.62 -9.88
C HIS A 32 -11.19 22.50 -8.66
N PHE A 33 -10.95 23.79 -8.87
CA PHE A 33 -10.61 24.77 -7.83
C PHE A 33 -11.46 26.04 -8.03
N GLU A 34 -12.54 26.18 -7.30
CA GLU A 34 -13.42 27.33 -7.35
C GLU A 34 -13.12 28.26 -6.18
N ASP A 35 -12.60 29.46 -6.45
CA ASP A 35 -12.39 30.46 -5.42
C ASP A 35 -13.74 31.04 -4.96
N ILE A 36 -14.00 30.96 -3.68
CA ILE A 36 -15.26 31.41 -3.05
C ILE A 36 -14.98 32.38 -1.89
N LEU A 37 -16.00 33.06 -1.46
CA LEU A 37 -16.01 33.80 -0.20
C LEU A 37 -16.88 33.03 0.79
N GLU A 38 -16.31 32.66 1.94
CA GLU A 38 -17.04 31.96 3.00
C GLU A 38 -17.26 32.92 4.19
N MET A 39 -18.48 32.93 4.69
CA MET A 39 -18.86 33.74 5.85
C MET A 39 -18.48 33.01 7.14
N VAL A 40 -17.47 33.52 7.83
CA VAL A 40 -16.91 32.89 9.04
C VAL A 40 -17.23 33.72 10.27
N ASP A 41 -17.61 33.08 11.36
CA ASP A 41 -17.81 33.73 12.67
C ASP A 41 -16.45 34.07 13.30
N ILE A 42 -16.22 35.34 13.60
CA ILE A 42 -14.96 35.88 14.16
C ILE A 42 -15.03 36.17 15.66
N GLY A 43 -16.05 35.70 16.34
CA GLY A 43 -16.33 35.94 17.76
C GLY A 43 -17.32 37.08 17.99
N SER A 44 -17.87 37.16 19.19
CA SER A 44 -18.82 38.21 19.61
C SER A 44 -20.07 38.37 18.71
N GLY A 45 -20.44 37.35 17.93
CA GLY A 45 -21.56 37.37 17.00
C GLY A 45 -21.29 38.12 15.69
N ALA A 46 -20.04 38.59 15.47
CA ALA A 46 -19.64 39.23 14.22
C ALA A 46 -19.23 38.18 13.18
N ARG A 47 -19.58 38.40 11.91
CA ARG A 47 -19.25 37.56 10.78
C ARG A 47 -18.41 38.32 9.76
N ARG A 48 -17.49 37.64 9.13
CA ARG A 48 -16.63 38.19 8.09
C ARG A 48 -16.52 37.25 6.91
N GLU A 49 -16.55 37.81 5.71
CA GLU A 49 -16.19 37.07 4.49
C GLU A 49 -14.69 36.83 4.44
N LEU A 50 -14.29 35.58 4.30
CA LEU A 50 -12.90 35.18 4.06
C LEU A 50 -12.80 34.43 2.75
N PRO A 51 -11.70 34.63 2.01
CA PRO A 51 -11.42 33.82 0.83
C PRO A 51 -11.26 32.34 1.21
N ASP A 52 -11.93 31.48 0.46
CA ASP A 52 -11.83 30.03 0.58
C ASP A 52 -11.84 29.39 -0.81
N VAL A 53 -11.61 28.09 -0.91
CA VAL A 53 -11.54 27.36 -2.17
C VAL A 53 -12.41 26.12 -2.08
N ARG A 54 -13.43 26.05 -2.94
CA ARG A 54 -14.18 24.80 -3.13
C ARG A 54 -13.40 23.89 -4.05
N LEU A 55 -13.27 22.63 -3.63
CA LEU A 55 -12.41 21.64 -4.28
C LEU A 55 -13.24 20.50 -4.84
N SER A 56 -12.95 20.09 -6.06
CA SER A 56 -13.42 18.81 -6.58
C SER A 56 -12.67 17.66 -5.89
N ARG A 57 -13.18 16.43 -6.04
CA ARG A 57 -12.50 15.23 -5.56
C ARG A 57 -11.09 15.09 -6.15
N TYR A 58 -10.92 15.41 -7.44
CA TYR A 58 -9.62 15.39 -8.11
C TYR A 58 -8.64 16.40 -7.52
N ALA A 59 -9.10 17.63 -7.25
CA ALA A 59 -8.28 18.65 -6.58
C ALA A 59 -7.84 18.20 -5.18
N CYS A 60 -8.73 17.56 -4.41
CA CYS A 60 -8.35 17.00 -3.10
C CYS A 60 -7.24 15.96 -3.23
N TYR A 61 -7.27 15.14 -4.28
CA TYR A 61 -6.20 14.17 -4.56
C TYR A 61 -4.88 14.86 -4.86
N LEU A 62 -4.88 15.88 -5.73
CA LEU A 62 -3.67 16.65 -6.04
C LEU A 62 -3.11 17.36 -4.81
N ILE A 63 -3.97 17.89 -3.93
CA ILE A 63 -3.54 18.53 -2.68
C ILE A 63 -2.83 17.52 -1.78
N VAL A 64 -3.35 16.32 -1.61
CA VAL A 64 -2.70 15.27 -0.82
C VAL A 64 -1.34 14.87 -1.43
N GLN A 65 -1.27 14.72 -2.75
CA GLN A 65 -0.02 14.39 -3.43
C GLN A 65 1.06 15.48 -3.31
N ASN A 66 0.66 16.76 -3.21
CA ASN A 66 1.54 17.91 -3.06
C ASN A 66 1.72 18.37 -1.59
N GLY A 67 1.11 17.65 -0.63
CA GLY A 67 1.18 17.95 0.78
C GLY A 67 2.49 17.51 1.45
N ASP A 68 2.68 17.97 2.69
CA ASP A 68 3.86 17.65 3.49
C ASP A 68 3.78 16.19 4.00
N PRO A 69 4.69 15.30 3.57
CA PRO A 69 4.69 13.89 3.97
C PRO A 69 5.03 13.67 5.46
N ASN A 70 5.55 14.66 6.17
CA ASN A 70 5.75 14.58 7.61
C ASN A 70 4.42 14.58 8.38
N LYS A 71 3.33 15.01 7.77
CA LYS A 71 1.98 14.90 8.32
C LYS A 71 1.41 13.51 8.06
N SER A 72 1.04 12.81 9.12
CA SER A 72 0.59 11.42 9.02
C SER A 72 -0.61 11.23 8.08
N VAL A 73 -1.56 12.16 8.08
CA VAL A 73 -2.73 12.16 7.19
C VAL A 73 -2.31 12.28 5.73
N ILE A 74 -1.34 13.13 5.42
CA ILE A 74 -0.79 13.31 4.08
C ILE A 74 -0.03 12.04 3.64
N ALA A 75 0.88 11.54 4.49
CA ALA A 75 1.64 10.31 4.19
C ALA A 75 0.71 9.11 3.93
N ASN A 76 -0.37 8.98 4.71
CA ASN A 76 -1.38 7.93 4.50
C ASN A 76 -2.10 8.09 3.17
N GLY A 77 -2.49 9.33 2.83
CA GLY A 77 -3.13 9.62 1.55
C GLY A 77 -2.22 9.34 0.36
N GLN A 78 -0.96 9.71 0.42
CA GLN A 78 0.04 9.41 -0.63
C GLN A 78 0.25 7.91 -0.78
N THR A 79 0.37 7.19 0.33
CA THR A 79 0.43 5.72 0.33
C THR A 79 -0.82 5.10 -0.31
N TYR A 80 -2.01 5.60 0.04
CA TYR A 80 -3.27 5.18 -0.58
C TYR A 80 -3.25 5.35 -2.11
N PHE A 81 -2.79 6.51 -2.60
CA PHE A 81 -2.73 6.74 -4.05
C PHE A 81 -1.73 5.81 -4.74
N ALA A 82 -0.56 5.58 -4.16
CA ALA A 82 0.41 4.62 -4.70
C ALA A 82 -0.21 3.22 -4.82
N MET A 83 -0.95 2.78 -3.79
CA MET A 83 -1.67 1.50 -3.82
C MET A 83 -2.75 1.45 -4.89
N GLN A 84 -3.58 2.50 -5.00
CA GLN A 84 -4.65 2.53 -5.99
C GLN A 84 -4.10 2.63 -7.42
N THR A 85 -3.04 3.42 -7.62
CA THR A 85 -2.36 3.50 -8.92
C THR A 85 -1.83 2.13 -9.32
N ARG A 86 -1.12 1.44 -8.42
CA ARG A 86 -0.63 0.09 -8.72
C ARG A 86 -1.75 -0.91 -8.96
N ARG A 87 -2.82 -0.83 -8.19
CA ARG A 87 -4.02 -1.65 -8.41
C ARG A 87 -4.65 -1.37 -9.76
N GLN A 88 -4.72 -0.10 -10.15
CA GLN A 88 -5.26 0.33 -11.44
C GLN A 88 -4.35 -0.11 -12.59
N GLU A 89 -3.03 0.05 -12.48
CA GLU A 89 -2.06 -0.46 -13.44
C GLU A 89 -2.24 -1.96 -13.69
N LEU A 90 -2.41 -2.73 -12.63
CA LEU A 90 -2.67 -4.17 -12.72
C LEU A 90 -4.06 -4.49 -13.30
N ALA A 91 -5.06 -3.62 -13.09
CA ALA A 91 -6.39 -3.78 -13.65
C ALA A 91 -6.46 -3.32 -15.12
N ASP A 92 -5.70 -2.28 -15.48
CA ASP A 92 -5.66 -1.70 -16.82
C ASP A 92 -4.74 -2.49 -17.78
N ASP A 93 -3.82 -3.31 -17.22
CA ASP A 93 -3.13 -4.30 -18.03
C ASP A 93 -4.16 -5.30 -18.58
N ALA A 94 -4.54 -5.11 -19.84
CA ALA A 94 -5.56 -5.89 -20.53
C ALA A 94 -5.27 -7.40 -20.48
N LYS A 95 -3.99 -7.79 -20.45
CA LYS A 95 -3.56 -9.15 -20.22
C LYS A 95 -3.87 -9.61 -18.79
N PHE A 96 -3.57 -8.78 -17.78
CA PHE A 96 -3.80 -9.14 -16.38
C PHE A 96 -5.31 -9.18 -16.06
N ALA A 97 -6.10 -8.27 -16.62
CA ALA A 97 -7.55 -8.26 -16.45
C ALA A 97 -8.24 -9.51 -17.00
N GLN A 98 -7.69 -10.08 -18.09
CA GLN A 98 -8.20 -11.30 -18.74
C GLN A 98 -7.70 -12.59 -18.06
N LEU A 99 -6.72 -12.52 -17.16
CA LEU A 99 -6.23 -13.67 -16.43
C LEU A 99 -7.31 -14.20 -15.48
N ASP A 100 -7.43 -15.51 -15.39
CA ASP A 100 -8.17 -16.13 -14.31
C ASP A 100 -7.48 -15.94 -12.94
N GLU A 101 -8.15 -16.30 -11.86
CA GLU A 101 -7.62 -16.10 -10.50
C GLU A 101 -6.29 -16.86 -10.29
N ASP A 102 -6.15 -18.05 -10.83
CA ASP A 102 -4.93 -18.87 -10.69
C ASP A 102 -3.74 -18.25 -11.44
N ASP A 103 -4.00 -17.61 -12.59
CA ASP A 103 -2.99 -16.89 -13.36
C ASP A 103 -2.56 -15.61 -12.65
N LYS A 104 -3.51 -14.84 -12.11
CA LYS A 104 -3.23 -13.68 -11.27
C LYS A 104 -2.38 -14.05 -10.06
N ARG A 105 -2.75 -15.12 -9.37
CA ARG A 105 -2.00 -15.64 -8.22
C ARG A 105 -0.57 -16.00 -8.59
N LEU A 106 -0.38 -16.70 -9.72
CA LEU A 106 0.95 -17.11 -10.19
C LEU A 106 1.81 -15.89 -10.53
N ALA A 107 1.26 -14.91 -11.24
CA ALA A 107 1.97 -13.68 -11.62
C ALA A 107 2.41 -12.89 -10.37
N ILE A 108 1.49 -12.57 -9.46
CA ILE A 108 1.78 -11.81 -8.24
C ILE A 108 2.76 -12.59 -7.33
N ARG A 109 2.63 -13.92 -7.25
CA ARG A 109 3.54 -14.75 -6.46
C ARG A 109 4.98 -14.73 -6.97
N ASN A 110 5.15 -14.69 -8.28
CA ASN A 110 6.47 -14.58 -8.92
C ASN A 110 7.09 -13.21 -8.66
N GLU A 111 6.31 -12.14 -8.80
CA GLU A 111 6.73 -10.77 -8.47
C GLU A 111 7.12 -10.65 -6.99
N LEU A 112 6.28 -11.14 -6.09
CA LEU A 112 6.57 -11.18 -4.65
C LEU A 112 7.86 -11.96 -4.33
N ALA A 113 8.16 -13.04 -5.06
CA ALA A 113 9.41 -13.77 -4.87
C ALA A 113 10.64 -12.93 -5.21
N THR A 114 10.56 -12.11 -6.26
CA THR A 114 11.60 -11.17 -6.65
C THR A 114 11.78 -10.07 -5.61
N HIS A 115 10.69 -9.41 -5.21
CA HIS A 115 10.73 -8.36 -4.20
C HIS A 115 11.16 -8.84 -2.81
N ASN A 116 10.83 -10.07 -2.44
CA ASN A 116 11.36 -10.65 -1.20
C ASN A 116 12.89 -10.81 -1.21
N LYS A 117 13.54 -11.00 -2.37
CA LYS A 117 15.01 -10.99 -2.48
C LYS A 117 15.56 -9.58 -2.25
N HIS A 118 14.94 -8.57 -2.84
CA HIS A 118 15.33 -7.17 -2.64
C HIS A 118 15.11 -6.74 -1.18
N LEU A 119 13.98 -7.10 -0.60
CA LEU A 119 13.70 -6.87 0.82
C LEU A 119 14.72 -7.55 1.73
N ALA A 120 15.11 -8.81 1.40
CA ALA A 120 16.14 -9.52 2.16
C ALA A 120 17.50 -8.82 2.07
N ALA A 121 17.87 -8.28 0.91
CA ALA A 121 19.09 -7.49 0.74
C ALA A 121 19.04 -6.20 1.59
N ALA A 122 17.95 -5.44 1.52
CA ALA A 122 17.77 -4.23 2.35
C ALA A 122 17.79 -4.55 3.85
N ALA A 123 17.18 -5.65 4.26
CA ALA A 123 17.19 -6.11 5.65
C ALA A 123 18.62 -6.49 6.11
N LYS A 124 19.40 -7.13 5.22
CA LYS A 124 20.82 -7.45 5.48
C LYS A 124 21.63 -6.17 5.70
N ASP A 125 21.47 -5.18 4.84
CA ASP A 125 22.14 -3.88 4.97
C ASP A 125 21.76 -3.18 6.29
N ALA A 126 20.56 -3.45 6.80
CA ALA A 126 20.06 -2.99 8.10
C ALA A 126 20.53 -3.86 9.29
N GLY A 127 21.34 -4.90 9.10
CA GLY A 127 21.88 -5.75 10.16
C GLY A 127 21.08 -7.01 10.49
N VAL A 128 20.17 -7.44 9.60
CA VAL A 128 19.48 -8.75 9.69
C VAL A 128 20.37 -9.79 8.98
N GLU A 129 21.13 -10.58 9.74
CA GLU A 129 22.22 -11.38 9.18
C GLU A 129 21.94 -12.90 9.19
N THR A 130 21.42 -13.40 10.30
CA THR A 130 21.24 -14.86 10.46
C THR A 130 19.90 -15.36 9.88
N PRO A 131 19.77 -16.65 9.51
CA PRO A 131 18.48 -17.21 9.10
C PRO A 131 17.37 -17.01 10.15
N LEU A 132 17.71 -17.03 11.44
CA LEU A 132 16.79 -16.77 12.52
C LEU A 132 16.34 -15.29 12.53
N ASP A 133 17.28 -14.35 12.35
CA ASP A 133 16.95 -12.92 12.26
C ASP A 133 16.00 -12.65 11.08
N TYR A 134 16.23 -13.30 9.91
CA TYR A 134 15.32 -13.20 8.77
C TYR A 134 13.93 -13.77 9.06
N ALA A 135 13.87 -14.90 9.76
CA ALA A 135 12.58 -15.49 10.15
C ALA A 135 11.80 -14.54 11.08
N ILE A 136 12.48 -13.94 12.05
CA ILE A 136 11.91 -12.95 12.97
C ILE A 136 11.47 -11.69 12.19
N PHE A 137 12.33 -11.17 11.32
CA PHE A 137 12.02 -10.01 10.48
C PHE A 137 10.77 -10.23 9.63
N GLN A 138 10.66 -11.38 8.96
CA GLN A 138 9.47 -11.72 8.18
C GLN A 138 8.21 -11.87 9.06
N ASP A 139 8.37 -12.46 10.24
CA ASP A 139 7.26 -12.64 11.19
C ASP A 139 6.71 -11.30 11.67
N HIS A 140 7.57 -10.28 11.90
CA HIS A 140 7.14 -8.92 12.23
C HIS A 140 6.30 -8.29 11.13
N GLY A 141 6.68 -8.46 9.86
CA GLY A 141 5.88 -8.00 8.74
C GLY A 141 4.51 -8.67 8.65
N TYR A 142 4.45 -9.98 8.88
CA TYR A 142 3.17 -10.69 8.96
C TYR A 142 2.33 -10.19 10.14
N LYS A 143 2.89 -10.08 11.33
CA LYS A 143 2.16 -9.56 12.50
C LYS A 143 1.57 -8.17 12.25
N GLY A 144 2.29 -7.30 11.58
CA GLY A 144 1.77 -5.99 11.19
C GLY A 144 0.54 -6.11 10.27
N LEU A 145 0.67 -6.87 9.17
CA LEU A 145 -0.38 -6.99 8.16
C LEU A 145 -1.60 -7.80 8.63
N TYR A 146 -1.39 -8.84 9.45
CA TYR A 146 -2.44 -9.77 9.89
C TYR A 146 -2.91 -9.53 11.33
N GLY A 147 -2.76 -8.31 11.85
CA GLY A 147 -3.32 -7.93 13.15
C GLY A 147 -2.76 -8.73 14.32
N GLY A 148 -1.44 -8.96 14.31
CA GLY A 148 -0.73 -9.70 15.35
C GLY A 148 -0.46 -11.18 15.03
N LEU A 149 -1.09 -11.73 13.98
CA LEU A 149 -0.85 -13.12 13.57
C LEU A 149 0.50 -13.23 12.86
N GLY A 150 1.37 -14.08 13.40
CA GLY A 150 2.65 -14.41 12.79
C GLY A 150 2.55 -15.53 11.76
N HIS A 151 3.69 -15.89 11.16
CA HIS A 151 3.76 -16.95 10.16
C HIS A 151 3.09 -18.27 10.61
N LYS A 152 3.35 -18.69 11.87
CA LYS A 152 2.80 -19.93 12.41
C LYS A 152 1.28 -19.86 12.57
N ASP A 153 0.76 -18.72 13.02
CA ASP A 153 -0.66 -18.53 13.23
C ASP A 153 -1.42 -18.52 11.90
N ILE A 154 -0.88 -17.83 10.89
CA ILE A 154 -1.43 -17.82 9.52
C ILE A 154 -1.42 -19.24 8.95
N HIS A 155 -0.32 -19.97 9.13
CA HIS A 155 -0.18 -21.35 8.65
C HIS A 155 -1.24 -22.27 9.28
N ALA A 156 -1.42 -22.18 10.60
CA ALA A 156 -2.45 -22.93 11.34
C ALA A 156 -3.86 -22.53 10.91
N ARG A 157 -4.14 -21.21 10.80
CA ARG A 157 -5.46 -20.69 10.38
C ARG A 157 -5.86 -21.16 8.99
N LYS A 158 -4.90 -21.28 8.07
CA LYS A 158 -5.13 -21.83 6.72
C LYS A 158 -5.22 -23.36 6.68
N GLY A 159 -5.05 -24.06 7.81
CA GLY A 159 -5.07 -25.51 7.89
C GLY A 159 -4.00 -26.19 7.00
N LEU A 160 -2.78 -25.64 7.00
CA LEU A 160 -1.70 -26.11 6.15
C LEU A 160 -0.89 -27.23 6.83
N THR A 161 -0.40 -28.18 6.02
CA THR A 161 0.53 -29.19 6.49
C THR A 161 1.96 -28.65 6.57
N LYS A 162 2.84 -29.27 7.38
CA LYS A 162 4.20 -28.80 7.69
C LYS A 162 5.02 -28.33 6.48
N ASN A 163 4.84 -28.96 5.32
CA ASN A 163 5.63 -28.68 4.12
C ASN A 163 4.99 -27.65 3.18
N GLN A 164 3.81 -27.16 3.48
CA GLN A 164 3.09 -26.18 2.67
C GLN A 164 3.50 -24.77 3.06
N LYS A 165 3.73 -23.92 2.06
CA LYS A 165 4.10 -22.52 2.25
C LYS A 165 2.85 -21.64 2.25
N ILE A 166 2.72 -20.74 3.23
CA ILE A 166 1.54 -19.87 3.37
C ILE A 166 1.26 -19.08 2.08
N LEU A 167 2.30 -18.53 1.43
CA LEU A 167 2.15 -17.72 0.20
C LEU A 167 1.59 -18.53 -0.98
N ASP A 168 1.78 -19.84 -1.01
CA ASP A 168 1.27 -20.69 -2.08
C ASP A 168 -0.23 -21.01 -1.92
N HIS A 169 -0.81 -20.64 -0.77
CA HIS A 169 -2.22 -20.82 -0.40
C HIS A 169 -2.92 -19.49 -0.12
N MET A 170 -2.48 -18.41 -0.76
CA MET A 170 -3.10 -17.09 -0.74
C MET A 170 -3.79 -16.79 -2.08
N GLY A 171 -4.91 -16.09 -2.01
CA GLY A 171 -5.57 -15.51 -3.19
C GLY A 171 -4.80 -14.31 -3.75
N SER A 172 -5.17 -13.86 -4.94
CA SER A 172 -4.49 -12.73 -5.61
C SER A 172 -4.51 -11.45 -4.76
N THR A 173 -5.64 -11.13 -4.14
CA THR A 173 -5.79 -9.96 -3.25
C THR A 173 -4.86 -10.04 -2.03
N GLU A 174 -4.77 -11.21 -1.41
CA GLU A 174 -3.90 -11.42 -0.24
C GLU A 174 -2.42 -11.34 -0.62
N LEU A 175 -2.06 -11.91 -1.78
CA LEU A 175 -0.70 -11.82 -2.33
C LEU A 175 -0.33 -10.37 -2.68
N ALA A 176 -1.25 -9.60 -3.26
CA ALA A 176 -1.03 -8.18 -3.57
C ALA A 176 -0.77 -7.34 -2.31
N ALA A 177 -1.50 -7.57 -1.22
CA ALA A 177 -1.24 -6.91 0.05
C ALA A 177 0.15 -7.26 0.62
N ASN A 178 0.59 -8.52 0.49
CA ASN A 178 1.92 -8.94 0.89
C ASN A 178 3.03 -8.39 -0.02
N LEU A 179 2.79 -8.27 -1.31
CA LEU A 179 3.70 -7.65 -2.27
C LEU A 179 3.91 -6.17 -1.91
N PHE A 180 2.82 -5.46 -1.68
CA PHE A 180 2.88 -4.04 -1.30
C PHE A 180 3.62 -3.84 0.03
N ARG A 181 3.34 -4.66 1.05
CA ARG A 181 4.09 -4.66 2.31
C ARG A 181 5.59 -4.84 2.08
N ALA A 182 5.98 -5.80 1.23
CA ALA A 182 7.37 -6.12 0.96
C ALA A 182 8.10 -4.97 0.25
N THR A 183 7.49 -4.39 -0.80
CA THR A 183 8.06 -3.29 -1.58
C THR A 183 8.20 -2.03 -0.74
N GLN A 184 7.17 -1.66 0.03
CA GLN A 184 7.22 -0.47 0.89
C GLN A 184 8.18 -0.62 2.06
N THR A 185 8.36 -1.83 2.59
CA THR A 185 9.37 -2.06 3.63
C THR A 185 10.78 -1.92 3.07
N GLU A 186 11.04 -2.52 1.90
CA GLU A 186 12.34 -2.38 1.22
C GLU A 186 12.68 -0.92 0.99
N GLU A 187 11.78 -0.17 0.38
CA GLU A 187 11.95 1.24 0.07
C GLU A 187 12.21 2.05 1.36
N LYS A 188 11.41 1.84 2.40
CA LYS A 188 11.57 2.54 3.68
C LYS A 188 12.89 2.20 4.38
N LEU A 189 13.33 0.93 4.38
CA LEU A 189 14.62 0.54 4.96
C LEU A 189 15.79 1.27 4.30
N ARG A 190 15.76 1.42 2.97
CA ARG A 190 16.80 2.10 2.20
C ARG A 190 16.73 3.62 2.35
N ARG A 191 15.57 4.21 2.15
CA ARG A 191 15.36 5.67 2.22
C ARG A 191 15.70 6.25 3.58
N ASP A 192 15.24 5.59 4.65
CA ASP A 192 15.44 6.06 6.03
C ASP A 192 16.78 5.56 6.62
N GLU A 193 17.64 4.91 5.82
CA GLU A 193 18.92 4.33 6.20
C GLU A 193 18.87 3.53 7.51
N VAL A 194 17.83 2.73 7.66
CA VAL A 194 17.56 1.98 8.89
C VAL A 194 18.75 1.10 9.28
N ARG A 195 19.18 1.19 10.54
CA ARG A 195 20.28 0.40 11.09
C ARG A 195 19.86 -0.37 12.34
N GLY A 196 20.33 -1.60 12.41
CA GLY A 196 20.04 -2.53 13.51
C GLY A 196 18.79 -3.36 13.30
N LYS A 197 18.91 -4.68 13.56
CA LYS A 197 17.85 -5.66 13.34
C LYS A 197 16.55 -5.35 14.10
N THR A 198 16.65 -4.78 15.29
CA THR A 198 15.46 -4.40 16.09
C THR A 198 14.67 -3.29 15.39
N GLN A 199 15.36 -2.28 14.86
CA GLN A 199 14.71 -1.20 14.14
C GLN A 199 14.15 -1.69 12.79
N ALA A 200 14.88 -2.56 12.08
CA ALA A 200 14.39 -3.19 10.84
C ALA A 200 13.10 -3.99 11.09
N ASN A 201 13.06 -4.80 12.16
CA ASN A 201 11.87 -5.56 12.57
C ASN A 201 10.68 -4.63 12.85
N ARG A 202 10.93 -3.56 13.61
CA ARG A 202 9.93 -2.54 13.93
C ARG A 202 9.40 -1.87 12.66
N THR A 203 10.27 -1.44 11.76
CA THR A 203 9.90 -0.84 10.47
C THR A 203 9.03 -1.78 9.66
N HIS A 204 9.38 -3.08 9.57
CA HIS A 204 8.59 -4.06 8.84
C HIS A 204 7.19 -4.26 9.45
N PHE A 205 7.09 -4.28 10.79
CA PHE A 205 5.81 -4.33 11.48
C PHE A 205 4.97 -3.07 11.20
N GLU A 206 5.56 -1.89 11.34
CA GLU A 206 4.87 -0.61 11.12
C GLU A 206 4.33 -0.48 9.70
N VAL A 207 5.12 -0.85 8.68
CA VAL A 207 4.67 -0.88 7.29
C VAL A 207 3.52 -1.87 7.12
N GLY A 208 3.65 -3.08 7.65
CA GLY A 208 2.57 -4.08 7.60
C GLY A 208 1.28 -3.57 8.25
N ASN A 209 1.40 -2.94 9.41
CA ASN A 209 0.25 -2.35 10.12
C ASN A 209 -0.38 -1.18 9.34
N LYS A 210 0.43 -0.39 8.64
CA LYS A 210 -0.06 0.71 7.79
C LYS A 210 -0.88 0.17 6.61
N VAL A 211 -0.36 -0.86 5.94
CA VAL A 211 -1.11 -1.54 4.86
C VAL A 211 -2.44 -2.09 5.38
N ARG A 212 -2.44 -2.71 6.57
CA ARG A 212 -3.65 -3.19 7.23
C ARG A 212 -4.66 -2.06 7.50
N GLN A 213 -4.20 -0.96 8.09
CA GLN A 213 -5.04 0.21 8.36
C GLN A 213 -5.69 0.74 7.08
N THR A 214 -4.92 0.85 5.99
CA THR A 214 -5.44 1.29 4.70
C THR A 214 -6.52 0.35 4.16
N ILE A 215 -6.34 -0.98 4.27
CA ILE A 215 -7.37 -1.95 3.87
C ILE A 215 -8.66 -1.73 4.69
N GLN A 216 -8.51 -1.49 5.99
CA GLN A 216 -9.65 -1.24 6.89
C GLN A 216 -10.38 0.06 6.56
N GLU A 217 -9.65 1.14 6.33
CA GLU A 217 -10.20 2.45 5.96
C GLU A 217 -10.95 2.42 4.62
N LEU A 218 -10.53 1.53 3.70
CA LEU A 218 -11.20 1.26 2.44
C LEU A 218 -12.43 0.37 2.56
N GLY A 219 -12.74 -0.15 3.76
CA GLY A 219 -13.80 -1.14 3.96
C GLY A 219 -13.49 -2.51 3.34
N GLY A 220 -12.20 -2.80 3.07
CA GLY A 220 -11.75 -4.06 2.49
C GLY A 220 -11.77 -5.22 3.48
N THR A 221 -11.82 -6.44 2.96
CA THR A 221 -11.70 -7.65 3.79
C THR A 221 -10.28 -7.80 4.31
N MET A 222 -10.15 -8.01 5.62
CA MET A 222 -8.85 -8.22 6.25
C MET A 222 -8.15 -9.47 5.71
N PRO A 223 -6.80 -9.44 5.54
CA PRO A 223 -6.06 -10.55 4.93
C PRO A 223 -6.33 -11.92 5.54
N GLU A 224 -6.46 -12.00 6.86
CA GLU A 224 -6.76 -13.23 7.59
C GLU A 224 -8.18 -13.78 7.37
N ASN A 225 -9.08 -13.00 6.83
CA ASN A 225 -10.47 -13.36 6.53
C ASN A 225 -10.71 -13.63 5.04
N LEU A 226 -9.70 -13.44 4.20
CA LEU A 226 -9.80 -13.78 2.77
C LEU A 226 -9.87 -15.30 2.57
N PRO A 227 -10.64 -15.77 1.57
CA PRO A 227 -10.80 -17.19 1.33
C PRO A 227 -9.48 -17.84 0.92
N LYS A 228 -9.26 -19.07 1.41
CA LYS A 228 -8.14 -19.90 0.97
C LYS A 228 -8.51 -20.53 -0.39
N PRO A 229 -7.64 -20.40 -1.40
CA PRO A 229 -7.82 -21.09 -2.68
C PRO A 229 -7.77 -22.63 -2.51
N GLU A 230 -8.53 -23.34 -3.33
CA GLU A 230 -8.58 -24.82 -3.31
C GLU A 230 -7.25 -25.43 -3.77
N THR A 231 -6.64 -24.85 -4.81
CA THR A 231 -5.37 -25.29 -5.39
C THR A 231 -4.21 -24.43 -4.90
N SER A 232 -3.07 -25.04 -4.61
CA SER A 232 -1.83 -24.30 -4.33
C SER A 232 -1.20 -23.77 -5.62
N ILE A 233 -0.48 -22.66 -5.53
CA ILE A 233 0.27 -22.09 -6.68
C ILE A 233 1.26 -23.12 -7.26
N LYS A 234 1.85 -23.96 -6.42
CA LYS A 234 2.73 -25.04 -6.88
C LYS A 234 2.01 -26.04 -7.79
N GLN A 235 0.76 -26.37 -7.47
CA GLN A 235 -0.07 -27.25 -8.31
C GLN A 235 -0.45 -26.56 -9.62
N VAL A 236 -0.86 -25.28 -9.57
CA VAL A 236 -1.15 -24.45 -10.75
C VAL A 236 0.05 -24.39 -11.68
N ALA A 237 1.23 -24.04 -11.17
CA ALA A 237 2.46 -23.97 -11.96
C ALA A 237 2.84 -25.33 -12.60
N SER A 238 2.65 -26.42 -11.87
CA SER A 238 2.90 -27.77 -12.39
C SER A 238 1.94 -28.17 -13.51
N ALA A 239 0.65 -27.84 -13.35
CA ALA A 239 -0.37 -28.10 -14.37
C ALA A 239 -0.06 -27.35 -15.68
N LYS A 240 0.30 -26.06 -15.58
CA LYS A 240 0.67 -25.22 -16.75
C LYS A 240 1.88 -25.76 -17.49
N LYS A 241 2.96 -26.13 -16.79
CA LYS A 241 4.14 -26.74 -17.41
C LYS A 241 3.81 -28.03 -18.16
N LYS A 242 2.85 -28.80 -17.68
CA LYS A 242 2.40 -30.03 -18.39
C LYS A 242 1.61 -29.69 -19.65
N LEU A 243 0.80 -28.63 -19.64
CA LEU A 243 0.03 -28.18 -20.80
C LEU A 243 0.95 -27.60 -21.89
N GLU A 244 1.95 -26.80 -21.50
CA GLU A 244 2.95 -26.25 -22.43
C GLU A 244 3.77 -27.34 -23.15
N LYS A 245 4.14 -28.41 -22.41
CA LYS A 245 4.87 -29.56 -22.99
C LYS A 245 4.01 -30.43 -23.91
N LYS A 246 2.69 -30.28 -23.90
CA LYS A 246 1.75 -31.01 -24.77
C LYS A 246 1.32 -30.22 -26.00
N LYS A 247 1.69 -28.94 -26.12
CA LYS A 247 1.50 -28.21 -27.36
C LYS A 247 2.57 -28.65 -28.36
N PRO A 248 2.17 -29.09 -29.57
CA PRO A 248 3.07 -29.59 -30.61
C PRO A 248 4.00 -28.48 -31.11
#